data_3310ca095e7a0dcb217f760c743a9f85
#
_entry.id   3310ca095e7a0dcb217f760c743a9f85
#
_cell.length_a   1.000
_cell.length_b   1.000
_cell.length_c   1.000
_cell.angle_alpha   90.00
_cell.angle_beta   90.00
_cell.angle_gamma   90.00
#
_symmetry.space_group_name_H-M   'P 1'
#
loop_
_entity.id
_entity.type
_entity.pdbx_description
1 polymer ?
#
loop_
_entity_poly.entity_id
_entity_poly.type
_entity_poly.pdbx_seq_one_letter_code
_entity_poly.pdbx_strand_id
1 'polypeptide(L)'
;MKVPFSWLKEYVDIDVTAQELEDKLFGCGFEVEELIDLSAEIDRVVVGVVKECTPVEGTHLCTCKVDCGEYGNDIQIVTGAPNVYAGMHTPAALDNSTLPGGIRIKAKPMRGIESNGMLCSGEELGLNEDLYPGSEVYGLLDLPKDTVPGTDIAKVVGLDDYIFDISVTANRADCQSVLGIAREVAAVLDKPLKMPALDYKESDYKYENLDIKVEAQDLCPRYLGHGVRNITPGQSPRWMRRQLALCGLRSISNVVDITNYVMLEIGQPMHAFDMSTLESSQIIVRRAENGEMIQTLDGKEFKLNENNLVICDGSKPVALAGIMGGMNSEITENTTQLLFESAKFMRDNIRKTARSLGQNTDASSHYEKGIAEYTVEIGMARALHLIEELGCGEITASAFDVSAGAPREGKKFTATLSGINKILGIEVPAENVLDILRRLCFEVERDGDVLTVTAPRYREDIEVGEPDLAEEVIREYGYEHIVPTFLKDSAVTNGGLNPAQKRRTKLKQVMVSQGYFEVSTLAFYSDADLDALHIAEDAKERNVIRLLNPITTNLSIMRTTLAPSMLNTVVENVKKGNTDSDIIR
;
A
#
# COMPACT_ATOMS: atom_id res chain seq x y z
N MET A 1 -2.19 2.34 -1.00
CA MET A 1 -1.52 1.32 -1.85
C MET A 1 -1.02 2.01 -3.11
N LYS A 2 0.30 1.91 -3.38
CA LYS A 2 0.90 2.54 -4.57
C LYS A 2 0.77 1.65 -5.79
N VAL A 3 0.18 2.19 -6.85
CA VAL A 3 -0.07 1.48 -8.12
C VAL A 3 0.47 2.32 -9.28
N PRO A 4 1.57 1.89 -9.93
CA PRO A 4 2.11 2.58 -11.09
C PRO A 4 1.15 2.51 -12.30
N PHE A 5 0.97 3.62 -12.99
CA PHE A 5 0.10 3.70 -14.18
C PHE A 5 0.60 2.79 -15.31
N SER A 6 1.91 2.75 -15.49
CA SER A 6 2.55 1.85 -16.46
C SER A 6 2.24 0.38 -16.16
N TRP A 7 2.19 -0.03 -14.87
CA TRP A 7 1.87 -1.40 -14.50
C TRP A 7 0.39 -1.75 -14.75
N LEU A 8 -0.55 -0.81 -14.51
CA LEU A 8 -1.96 -1.00 -14.87
C LEU A 8 -2.14 -1.21 -16.38
N LYS A 9 -1.36 -0.52 -17.21
CA LYS A 9 -1.38 -0.66 -18.68
C LYS A 9 -0.95 -2.03 -19.18
N GLU A 10 -0.25 -2.81 -18.39
CA GLU A 10 0.08 -4.21 -18.74
C GLU A 10 -1.19 -5.09 -18.74
N TYR A 11 -2.16 -4.77 -17.87
CA TYR A 11 -3.41 -5.53 -17.69
C TYR A 11 -4.61 -4.96 -18.44
N VAL A 12 -4.65 -3.66 -18.64
CA VAL A 12 -5.78 -2.97 -19.28
C VAL A 12 -5.27 -2.01 -20.35
N ASP A 13 -5.93 -2.00 -21.50
CA ASP A 13 -5.63 -1.03 -22.56
C ASP A 13 -6.24 0.33 -22.22
N ILE A 14 -5.52 1.11 -21.41
CA ILE A 14 -5.97 2.39 -20.87
C ILE A 14 -5.72 3.50 -21.89
N ASP A 15 -6.79 4.10 -22.40
CA ASP A 15 -6.79 5.16 -23.42
C ASP A 15 -7.15 6.55 -22.87
N VAL A 16 -7.18 6.69 -21.54
CA VAL A 16 -7.40 7.94 -20.83
C VAL A 16 -6.12 8.40 -20.14
N THR A 17 -6.06 9.69 -19.76
CA THR A 17 -4.96 10.24 -18.95
C THR A 17 -5.00 9.73 -17.52
N ALA A 18 -3.91 9.91 -16.77
CA ALA A 18 -3.87 9.52 -15.36
C ALA A 18 -4.90 10.31 -14.52
N GLN A 19 -5.09 11.62 -14.79
CA GLN A 19 -6.09 12.46 -14.14
C GLN A 19 -7.52 11.99 -14.43
N GLU A 20 -7.82 11.68 -15.69
CA GLU A 20 -9.15 11.15 -16.05
C GLU A 20 -9.43 9.79 -15.41
N LEU A 21 -8.39 8.95 -15.24
CA LEU A 21 -8.52 7.68 -14.53
C LEU A 21 -8.73 7.90 -13.03
N GLU A 22 -8.04 8.86 -12.41
CA GLU A 22 -8.25 9.26 -11.03
C GLU A 22 -9.72 9.64 -10.78
N ASP A 23 -10.28 10.52 -11.62
CA ASP A 23 -11.69 10.94 -11.53
C ASP A 23 -12.65 9.74 -11.64
N LYS A 24 -12.36 8.80 -12.54
CA LYS A 24 -13.17 7.58 -12.71
C LYS A 24 -13.09 6.65 -11.50
N LEU A 25 -11.90 6.47 -10.92
CA LEU A 25 -11.69 5.69 -9.70
C LEU A 25 -12.47 6.30 -8.52
N PHE A 26 -12.43 7.62 -8.35
CA PHE A 26 -13.28 8.30 -7.37
C PHE A 26 -14.78 8.05 -7.63
N GLY A 27 -15.20 8.13 -8.88
CA GLY A 27 -16.58 7.88 -9.28
C GLY A 27 -17.08 6.49 -8.90
N CYS A 28 -16.23 5.46 -8.98
CA CYS A 28 -16.57 4.08 -8.64
C CYS A 28 -16.17 3.66 -7.21
N GLY A 29 -15.82 4.63 -6.35
CA GLY A 29 -15.68 4.44 -4.90
C GLY A 29 -14.27 4.15 -4.41
N PHE A 30 -13.22 4.40 -5.22
CA PHE A 30 -11.82 4.31 -4.80
C PHE A 30 -11.23 5.69 -4.53
N GLU A 31 -10.81 5.93 -3.30
CA GLU A 31 -10.13 7.17 -2.92
C GLU A 31 -8.66 7.10 -3.33
N VAL A 32 -8.28 7.96 -4.25
CA VAL A 32 -6.86 8.22 -4.58
C VAL A 32 -6.39 9.33 -3.64
N GLU A 33 -5.58 8.97 -2.63
CA GLU A 33 -5.06 9.94 -1.66
C GLU A 33 -4.07 10.91 -2.31
N GLU A 34 -3.29 10.41 -3.28
CA GLU A 34 -2.33 11.21 -4.03
C GLU A 34 -2.10 10.60 -5.43
N LEU A 35 -2.13 11.44 -6.45
CA LEU A 35 -1.65 11.12 -7.79
C LEU A 35 -0.24 11.71 -7.96
N ILE A 36 0.78 10.87 -7.90
CA ILE A 36 2.18 11.27 -7.94
C ILE A 36 2.67 11.28 -9.40
N ASP A 37 3.00 12.44 -9.93
CA ASP A 37 3.72 12.59 -11.20
C ASP A 37 5.22 12.49 -10.94
N LEU A 38 5.86 11.43 -11.43
CA LEU A 38 7.29 11.18 -11.21
C LEU A 38 8.19 12.23 -11.90
N SER A 39 7.67 12.91 -12.91
CA SER A 39 8.40 13.97 -13.65
C SER A 39 8.17 15.38 -13.10
N ALA A 40 7.25 15.56 -12.16
CA ALA A 40 6.78 16.91 -11.73
C ALA A 40 7.88 17.86 -11.26
N GLU A 41 8.95 17.33 -10.69
CA GLU A 41 10.08 18.13 -10.20
C GLU A 41 11.21 18.31 -11.23
N ILE A 42 11.07 17.74 -12.46
CA ILE A 42 12.11 17.77 -13.49
C ILE A 42 11.59 18.57 -14.68
N ASP A 43 12.24 19.69 -14.96
CA ASP A 43 11.91 20.52 -16.12
C ASP A 43 13.16 20.90 -16.90
N ARG A 44 13.11 20.82 -18.23
CA ARG A 44 14.18 21.17 -19.17
C ARG A 44 15.49 20.42 -18.92
N VAL A 45 15.41 19.15 -18.53
CA VAL A 45 16.54 18.23 -18.47
C VAL A 45 16.44 17.25 -19.65
N VAL A 46 17.48 17.22 -20.47
CA VAL A 46 17.45 16.46 -21.73
C VAL A 46 18.68 15.57 -21.85
N VAL A 47 18.66 14.65 -22.79
CA VAL A 47 19.85 13.88 -23.17
C VAL A 47 20.88 14.82 -23.80
N GLY A 48 22.05 14.91 -23.22
CA GLY A 48 23.22 15.60 -23.77
C GLY A 48 24.29 14.59 -24.22
N VAL A 49 24.93 14.84 -25.35
CA VAL A 49 26.09 14.08 -25.82
C VAL A 49 27.32 14.93 -25.71
N VAL A 50 28.29 14.52 -24.90
CA VAL A 50 29.55 15.23 -24.71
C VAL A 50 30.41 15.03 -25.94
N LYS A 51 30.52 16.06 -26.80
CA LYS A 51 31.35 16.04 -28.02
C LYS A 51 32.84 16.18 -27.73
N GLU A 52 33.15 17.11 -26.84
CA GLU A 52 34.51 17.43 -26.43
C GLU A 52 34.54 17.63 -24.91
N CYS A 53 35.65 17.21 -24.29
CA CYS A 53 35.90 17.39 -22.87
C CYS A 53 37.36 17.84 -22.69
N THR A 54 37.57 19.06 -22.22
CA THR A 54 38.89 19.65 -22.04
C THR A 54 39.13 19.93 -20.55
N PRO A 55 40.17 19.34 -19.93
CA PRO A 55 40.51 19.65 -18.54
C PRO A 55 40.91 21.10 -18.35
N VAL A 56 40.49 21.69 -17.23
CA VAL A 56 40.82 23.05 -16.84
C VAL A 56 42.09 23.02 -15.98
N GLU A 57 43.15 23.65 -16.46
CA GLU A 57 44.47 23.64 -15.81
C GLU A 57 44.40 24.10 -14.34
N GLY A 58 45.05 23.39 -13.45
CA GLY A 58 45.08 23.68 -12.02
C GLY A 58 43.76 23.41 -11.24
N THR A 59 42.84 22.71 -11.85
CA THR A 59 41.55 22.31 -11.21
C THR A 59 41.19 20.85 -11.52
N HIS A 60 40.15 20.35 -10.86
CA HIS A 60 39.53 19.07 -11.18
C HIS A 60 38.36 19.23 -12.19
N LEU A 61 38.18 20.43 -12.74
CA LEU A 61 37.06 20.72 -13.64
C LEU A 61 37.39 20.36 -15.09
N CYS A 62 36.36 20.00 -15.84
CA CYS A 62 36.39 19.85 -17.30
C CYS A 62 35.39 20.79 -17.94
N THR A 63 35.80 21.46 -19.03
CA THR A 63 34.89 22.18 -19.92
C THR A 63 34.43 21.25 -21.02
N CYS A 64 33.14 21.06 -21.12
CA CYS A 64 32.52 20.18 -22.10
C CYS A 64 31.75 20.98 -23.15
N LYS A 65 31.81 20.53 -24.42
CA LYS A 65 30.86 20.95 -25.45
C LYS A 65 29.83 19.81 -25.60
N VAL A 66 28.57 20.14 -25.38
CA VAL A 66 27.49 19.19 -25.30
C VAL A 66 26.48 19.45 -26.41
N ASP A 67 26.16 18.39 -27.14
CA ASP A 67 25.06 18.37 -28.08
C ASP A 67 23.76 17.97 -27.36
N CYS A 68 22.81 18.90 -27.31
CA CYS A 68 21.49 18.71 -26.74
C CYS A 68 20.38 18.77 -27.82
N GLY A 69 20.67 18.36 -29.04
CA GLY A 69 19.73 18.33 -30.17
C GLY A 69 19.15 19.69 -30.51
N GLU A 70 17.84 19.83 -30.53
CA GLU A 70 17.14 21.09 -30.83
C GLU A 70 17.47 22.26 -29.89
N TYR A 71 17.95 21.96 -28.69
CA TYR A 71 18.33 22.99 -27.70
C TYR A 71 19.72 23.58 -27.92
N GLY A 72 20.52 22.97 -28.77
CA GLY A 72 21.84 23.46 -29.17
C GLY A 72 22.90 22.36 -29.33
N ASN A 73 23.78 22.52 -30.32
CA ASN A 73 24.80 21.53 -30.69
C ASN A 73 26.14 21.66 -29.95
N ASP A 74 26.44 22.78 -29.33
CA ASP A 74 27.75 23.10 -28.72
C ASP A 74 27.56 23.87 -27.41
N ILE A 75 26.63 23.42 -26.56
CA ILE A 75 26.39 24.06 -25.28
C ILE A 75 27.59 23.83 -24.38
N GLN A 76 28.22 24.94 -23.94
CA GLN A 76 29.36 24.85 -23.01
C GLN A 76 28.87 24.60 -21.58
N ILE A 77 29.27 23.47 -21.01
CA ILE A 77 28.96 23.09 -19.62
C ILE A 77 30.27 22.72 -18.91
N VAL A 78 30.47 23.27 -17.72
CA VAL A 78 31.62 22.94 -16.85
C VAL A 78 31.16 21.90 -15.80
N THR A 79 31.91 20.83 -15.69
CA THR A 79 31.64 19.77 -14.71
C THR A 79 32.87 19.39 -13.89
N GLY A 80 32.67 18.97 -12.66
CA GLY A 80 33.69 18.38 -11.78
C GLY A 80 33.60 16.87 -11.68
N ALA A 81 32.74 16.25 -12.46
CA ALA A 81 32.52 14.80 -12.39
C ALA A 81 33.76 14.04 -12.92
N PRO A 82 34.23 13.01 -12.18
CA PRO A 82 35.47 12.32 -12.53
C PRO A 82 35.32 11.36 -13.72
N ASN A 83 34.10 11.00 -14.07
CA ASN A 83 33.79 10.00 -15.09
C ASN A 83 33.39 10.59 -16.44
N VAL A 84 33.50 11.91 -16.64
CA VAL A 84 33.14 12.55 -17.92
C VAL A 84 34.16 12.21 -19.01
N TYR A 85 33.66 11.89 -20.22
CA TYR A 85 34.47 11.60 -21.41
C TYR A 85 33.76 12.02 -22.70
N ALA A 86 34.54 12.24 -23.75
CA ALA A 86 34.00 12.55 -25.07
C ALA A 86 33.24 11.37 -25.67
N GLY A 87 32.03 11.59 -26.13
CA GLY A 87 31.07 10.54 -26.58
C GLY A 87 30.19 10.00 -25.47
N MET A 88 30.23 10.54 -24.25
CA MET A 88 29.30 10.19 -23.18
C MET A 88 27.91 10.76 -23.47
N HIS A 89 26.87 9.91 -23.32
CA HIS A 89 25.48 10.34 -23.28
C HIS A 89 25.09 10.49 -21.82
N THR A 90 24.59 11.66 -21.41
CA THR A 90 24.34 11.97 -20.00
C THR A 90 23.21 13.00 -19.88
N PRO A 91 22.48 13.04 -18.76
CA PRO A 91 21.47 14.07 -18.55
C PRO A 91 22.11 15.46 -18.49
N ALA A 92 21.55 16.39 -19.24
CA ALA A 92 21.97 17.78 -19.29
C ALA A 92 20.81 18.70 -18.84
N ALA A 93 20.94 19.28 -17.65
CA ALA A 93 20.05 20.32 -17.15
C ALA A 93 20.41 21.65 -17.80
N LEU A 94 19.53 22.18 -18.64
CA LEU A 94 19.72 23.40 -19.40
C LEU A 94 19.54 24.64 -18.52
N ASP A 95 19.86 25.83 -19.05
CA ASP A 95 19.57 27.07 -18.34
C ASP A 95 18.09 27.23 -18.00
N ASN A 96 17.81 27.64 -16.76
CA ASN A 96 16.47 27.69 -16.14
C ASN A 96 15.74 26.35 -15.96
N SER A 97 16.45 25.24 -16.00
CA SER A 97 15.87 23.91 -15.63
C SER A 97 15.62 23.79 -14.13
N THR A 98 14.74 22.86 -13.79
CA THR A 98 14.45 22.48 -12.39
C THR A 98 14.83 21.02 -12.19
N LEU A 99 15.39 20.71 -11.03
CA LEU A 99 15.73 19.36 -10.56
C LEU A 99 14.98 19.08 -9.24
N PRO A 100 14.88 17.82 -8.84
CA PRO A 100 14.27 17.41 -7.59
C PRO A 100 14.73 18.22 -6.38
N GLY A 101 13.80 18.47 -5.44
CA GLY A 101 14.03 19.37 -4.31
C GLY A 101 13.97 20.86 -4.67
N GLY A 102 13.44 21.23 -5.85
CA GLY A 102 13.26 22.61 -6.30
C GLY A 102 14.58 23.31 -6.69
N ILE A 103 15.62 22.54 -6.97
CA ILE A 103 16.92 23.07 -7.37
C ILE A 103 16.83 23.67 -8.77
N ARG A 104 17.10 24.98 -8.90
CA ARG A 104 17.09 25.67 -10.18
C ARG A 104 18.50 25.85 -10.73
N ILE A 105 18.72 25.35 -11.93
CA ILE A 105 19.97 25.51 -12.66
C ILE A 105 19.90 26.78 -13.49
N LYS A 106 20.93 27.62 -13.35
CA LYS A 106 21.09 28.86 -14.14
C LYS A 106 22.48 28.93 -14.75
N ALA A 107 22.54 29.45 -15.95
CA ALA A 107 23.81 29.78 -16.57
C ALA A 107 24.61 30.72 -15.67
N LYS A 108 25.81 30.31 -15.28
CA LYS A 108 26.71 31.07 -14.42
C LYS A 108 28.17 30.72 -14.68
N PRO A 109 29.10 31.67 -14.49
CA PRO A 109 30.51 31.34 -14.58
C PRO A 109 30.96 30.46 -13.40
N MET A 110 31.67 29.38 -13.70
CA MET A 110 32.38 28.53 -12.74
C MET A 110 33.89 28.80 -12.84
N ARG A 111 34.48 29.38 -11.79
CA ARG A 111 35.90 29.85 -11.78
C ARG A 111 36.28 30.69 -13.01
N GLY A 112 35.38 31.56 -13.47
CA GLY A 112 35.60 32.44 -14.61
C GLY A 112 35.32 31.84 -15.99
N ILE A 113 34.88 30.56 -16.07
CA ILE A 113 34.50 29.90 -17.30
C ILE A 113 32.95 29.81 -17.33
N GLU A 114 32.34 30.28 -18.40
CA GLU A 114 30.87 30.22 -18.54
C GLU A 114 30.38 28.77 -18.60
N SER A 115 29.35 28.44 -17.80
CA SER A 115 28.61 27.18 -17.85
C SER A 115 27.14 27.48 -18.08
N ASN A 116 26.59 26.98 -19.21
CA ASN A 116 25.23 27.25 -19.65
C ASN A 116 24.27 26.09 -19.26
N GLY A 117 24.56 25.37 -18.17
CA GLY A 117 23.80 24.26 -17.66
C GLY A 117 24.62 23.42 -16.71
N MET A 118 24.11 22.23 -16.40
CA MET A 118 24.75 21.26 -15.54
C MET A 118 24.55 19.86 -16.12
N LEU A 119 25.61 19.04 -16.14
CA LEU A 119 25.49 17.60 -16.39
C LEU A 119 25.13 16.91 -15.07
N CYS A 120 24.19 15.96 -15.08
CA CYS A 120 23.60 15.42 -13.87
C CYS A 120 24.01 13.95 -13.60
N SER A 121 24.09 13.65 -12.31
CA SER A 121 24.14 12.28 -11.78
C SER A 121 22.73 11.66 -11.72
N GLY A 122 22.64 10.36 -11.41
CA GLY A 122 21.36 9.71 -11.13
C GLY A 122 20.71 10.25 -9.85
N GLU A 123 21.51 10.52 -8.80
CA GLU A 123 21.04 11.07 -7.53
C GLU A 123 20.37 12.45 -7.70
N GLU A 124 20.94 13.32 -8.55
CA GLU A 124 20.37 14.65 -8.84
C GLU A 124 19.03 14.57 -9.58
N LEU A 125 18.72 13.46 -10.22
CA LEU A 125 17.42 13.16 -10.83
C LEU A 125 16.47 12.42 -9.89
N GLY A 126 16.85 12.16 -8.64
CA GLY A 126 16.06 11.40 -7.68
C GLY A 126 16.01 9.89 -7.98
N LEU A 127 16.94 9.38 -8.79
CA LEU A 127 17.02 7.98 -9.16
C LEU A 127 17.88 7.19 -8.16
N ASN A 128 17.53 5.92 -7.99
CA ASN A 128 18.35 4.90 -7.34
C ASN A 128 18.63 3.74 -8.31
N GLU A 129 19.45 2.77 -7.91
CA GLU A 129 19.86 1.65 -8.75
C GLU A 129 18.70 0.74 -9.19
N ASP A 130 17.61 0.69 -8.41
CA ASP A 130 16.43 -0.11 -8.74
C ASP A 130 15.54 0.59 -9.78
N LEU A 131 15.45 1.92 -9.73
CA LEU A 131 14.73 2.70 -10.73
C LEU A 131 15.48 2.77 -12.06
N TYR A 132 16.79 3.03 -12.00
CA TYR A 132 17.60 3.11 -13.20
C TYR A 132 19.05 2.64 -12.94
N PRO A 133 19.58 1.63 -13.67
CA PRO A 133 20.93 1.10 -13.47
C PRO A 133 22.02 2.16 -13.67
N GLY A 134 23.01 2.16 -12.80
CA GLY A 134 24.11 3.12 -12.81
C GLY A 134 23.80 4.45 -12.13
N SER A 135 22.62 4.60 -11.53
CA SER A 135 22.23 5.85 -10.86
C SER A 135 23.03 6.16 -9.61
N GLU A 136 23.54 5.16 -8.93
CA GLU A 136 24.35 5.31 -7.69
C GLU A 136 25.84 5.41 -7.95
N VAL A 137 26.26 5.43 -9.24
CA VAL A 137 27.68 5.64 -9.59
C VAL A 137 28.09 7.06 -9.22
N TYR A 138 29.23 7.20 -8.54
CA TYR A 138 29.77 8.52 -8.23
C TYR A 138 30.19 9.27 -9.50
N GLY A 139 29.47 10.31 -9.87
CA GLY A 139 29.68 11.13 -11.07
C GLY A 139 28.39 11.25 -11.92
N LEU A 140 28.58 11.44 -13.21
CA LEU A 140 27.46 11.62 -14.16
C LEU A 140 26.80 10.27 -14.46
N LEU A 141 25.49 10.30 -14.69
CA LEU A 141 24.75 9.14 -15.19
C LEU A 141 25.13 8.89 -16.66
N ASP A 142 25.70 7.72 -16.94
CA ASP A 142 26.04 7.30 -18.33
C ASP A 142 24.83 6.60 -18.96
N LEU A 143 24.25 7.24 -19.96
CA LEU A 143 23.08 6.75 -20.67
C LEU A 143 23.50 5.84 -21.86
N PRO A 144 22.60 4.95 -22.34
CA PRO A 144 22.84 4.16 -23.52
C PRO A 144 23.21 5.01 -24.75
N LYS A 145 24.14 4.53 -25.56
CA LYS A 145 24.68 5.28 -26.72
C LYS A 145 23.69 5.48 -27.88
N ASP A 146 22.58 4.80 -27.85
CA ASP A 146 21.47 4.90 -28.81
C ASP A 146 20.43 5.96 -28.41
N THR A 147 20.60 6.62 -27.24
CA THR A 147 19.71 7.71 -26.83
C THR A 147 19.89 8.92 -27.72
N VAL A 148 18.79 9.55 -28.12
CA VAL A 148 18.79 10.69 -29.04
C VAL A 148 19.03 11.99 -28.26
N PRO A 149 20.02 12.83 -28.67
CA PRO A 149 20.26 14.14 -28.05
C PRO A 149 19.01 15.01 -28.09
N GLY A 150 18.74 15.74 -26.98
CA GLY A 150 17.58 16.61 -26.85
C GLY A 150 16.30 15.89 -26.41
N THR A 151 16.30 14.54 -26.32
CA THR A 151 15.16 13.82 -25.75
C THR A 151 14.99 14.17 -24.27
N ASP A 152 13.74 14.39 -23.85
CA ASP A 152 13.40 14.60 -22.46
C ASP A 152 13.90 13.43 -21.59
N ILE A 153 14.64 13.77 -20.54
CA ILE A 153 15.28 12.76 -19.70
C ILE A 153 14.27 11.86 -18.98
N ALA A 154 13.11 12.40 -18.58
CA ALA A 154 12.08 11.63 -17.90
C ALA A 154 11.66 10.39 -18.71
N LYS A 155 11.55 10.53 -20.03
CA LYS A 155 11.22 9.42 -20.94
C LYS A 155 12.33 8.38 -21.04
N VAL A 156 13.58 8.79 -20.97
CA VAL A 156 14.73 7.89 -21.10
C VAL A 156 14.95 7.06 -19.84
N VAL A 157 14.80 7.70 -18.68
CA VAL A 157 15.01 7.03 -17.40
C VAL A 157 13.72 6.43 -16.83
N GLY A 158 12.58 6.68 -17.48
CA GLY A 158 11.27 6.14 -17.12
C GLY A 158 10.58 6.89 -15.99
N LEU A 159 10.84 8.19 -15.83
CA LEU A 159 10.11 9.05 -14.90
C LEU A 159 8.87 9.70 -15.54
N ASP A 160 8.54 9.37 -16.79
CA ASP A 160 7.30 9.77 -17.47
C ASP A 160 6.12 8.84 -17.08
N ASP A 161 5.93 8.63 -15.79
CA ASP A 161 4.93 7.73 -15.23
C ASP A 161 4.22 8.40 -14.04
N TYR A 162 3.07 7.84 -13.65
CA TYR A 162 2.28 8.26 -12.52
C TYR A 162 2.11 7.12 -11.52
N ILE A 163 2.02 7.45 -10.23
CA ILE A 163 1.68 6.49 -9.19
C ILE A 163 0.38 6.93 -8.54
N PHE A 164 -0.62 6.04 -8.54
CA PHE A 164 -1.85 6.21 -7.77
C PHE A 164 -1.61 5.67 -6.36
N ASP A 165 -1.68 6.52 -5.34
CA ASP A 165 -1.73 6.06 -3.95
C ASP A 165 -3.19 5.90 -3.54
N ILE A 166 -3.67 4.65 -3.53
CA ILE A 166 -5.09 4.31 -3.37
C ILE A 166 -5.35 3.84 -1.94
N SER A 167 -6.32 4.47 -1.29
CA SER A 167 -6.85 4.06 0.01
C SER A 167 -7.84 2.90 -0.17
N VAL A 168 -7.38 1.68 0.10
CA VAL A 168 -8.20 0.48 -0.04
C VAL A 168 -8.95 0.20 1.25
N THR A 169 -10.27 0.19 1.20
CA THR A 169 -11.15 -0.09 2.35
C THR A 169 -11.05 -1.56 2.80
N ALA A 170 -11.43 -1.84 4.05
CA ALA A 170 -11.27 -3.17 4.64
C ALA A 170 -12.17 -4.25 4.01
N ASN A 171 -13.27 -3.88 3.35
CA ASN A 171 -14.16 -4.80 2.63
C ASN A 171 -13.60 -5.18 1.25
N ARG A 172 -12.75 -4.35 0.63
CA ARG A 172 -12.20 -4.58 -0.70
C ARG A 172 -10.78 -5.16 -0.62
N ALA A 173 -10.62 -6.25 0.12
CA ALA A 173 -9.33 -6.94 0.25
C ALA A 173 -8.75 -7.41 -1.10
N ASP A 174 -9.60 -7.73 -2.08
CA ASP A 174 -9.25 -8.06 -3.46
C ASP A 174 -8.47 -6.94 -4.17
N CYS A 175 -8.74 -5.68 -3.81
CA CYS A 175 -8.09 -4.50 -4.38
C CYS A 175 -6.77 -4.11 -3.69
N GLN A 176 -6.26 -4.92 -2.76
CA GLN A 176 -4.90 -4.75 -2.23
C GLN A 176 -3.84 -5.31 -3.19
N SER A 177 -4.06 -5.21 -4.49
CA SER A 177 -3.16 -5.72 -5.52
C SER A 177 -3.32 -4.90 -6.80
N VAL A 178 -2.25 -4.86 -7.60
CA VAL A 178 -2.31 -4.22 -8.92
C VAL A 178 -3.35 -4.88 -9.80
N LEU A 179 -3.44 -6.21 -9.78
CA LEU A 179 -4.45 -6.96 -10.54
C LEU A 179 -5.87 -6.68 -10.04
N GLY A 180 -6.07 -6.50 -8.72
CA GLY A 180 -7.37 -6.13 -8.16
C GLY A 180 -7.82 -4.75 -8.63
N ILE A 181 -6.94 -3.76 -8.57
CA ILE A 181 -7.23 -2.42 -9.12
C ILE A 181 -7.41 -2.47 -10.65
N ALA A 182 -6.61 -3.29 -11.36
CA ALA A 182 -6.76 -3.44 -12.81
C ALA A 182 -8.13 -4.02 -13.21
N ARG A 183 -8.73 -4.89 -12.38
CA ARG A 183 -10.12 -5.37 -12.61
C ARG A 183 -11.13 -4.23 -12.53
N GLU A 184 -11.00 -3.36 -11.56
CA GLU A 184 -11.86 -2.18 -11.41
C GLU A 184 -11.66 -1.18 -12.56
N VAL A 185 -10.39 -0.93 -12.93
CA VAL A 185 -10.06 -0.09 -14.10
C VAL A 185 -10.65 -0.68 -15.39
N ALA A 186 -10.55 -1.99 -15.57
CA ALA A 186 -11.16 -2.67 -16.73
C ALA A 186 -12.69 -2.51 -16.75
N ALA A 187 -13.34 -2.64 -15.58
CA ALA A 187 -14.79 -2.47 -15.45
C ALA A 187 -15.24 -1.03 -15.74
N VAL A 188 -14.60 -0.03 -15.12
CA VAL A 188 -14.99 1.39 -15.28
C VAL A 188 -14.69 1.95 -16.67
N LEU A 189 -13.67 1.41 -17.36
CA LEU A 189 -13.32 1.80 -18.73
C LEU A 189 -14.02 0.95 -19.80
N ASP A 190 -14.77 -0.07 -19.41
CA ASP A 190 -15.36 -1.07 -20.32
C ASP A 190 -14.30 -1.67 -21.26
N LYS A 191 -13.19 -2.13 -20.69
CA LYS A 191 -12.07 -2.73 -21.40
C LYS A 191 -11.82 -4.18 -20.95
N PRO A 192 -11.29 -5.03 -21.83
CA PRO A 192 -10.92 -6.38 -21.42
C PRO A 192 -9.72 -6.38 -20.47
N LEU A 193 -9.79 -7.22 -19.44
CA LEU A 193 -8.67 -7.49 -18.55
C LEU A 193 -7.76 -8.56 -19.15
N LYS A 194 -6.45 -8.33 -19.14
CA LYS A 194 -5.42 -9.32 -19.47
C LYS A 194 -4.93 -9.94 -18.17
N MET A 195 -5.08 -11.26 -18.02
CA MET A 195 -4.55 -11.96 -16.84
C MET A 195 -3.04 -12.17 -16.97
N PRO A 196 -2.28 -12.13 -15.86
CA PRO A 196 -0.87 -12.51 -15.88
C PRO A 196 -0.70 -13.99 -16.25
N ALA A 197 0.45 -14.35 -16.81
CA ALA A 197 0.76 -15.74 -17.11
C ALA A 197 0.95 -16.55 -15.83
N LEU A 198 0.37 -17.74 -15.77
CA LEU A 198 0.34 -18.63 -14.59
C LEU A 198 0.84 -20.05 -14.91
N ASP A 199 1.12 -20.33 -16.16
CA ASP A 199 1.60 -21.63 -16.63
C ASP A 199 3.08 -21.82 -16.27
N TYR A 200 3.43 -23.02 -15.85
CA TYR A 200 4.79 -23.43 -15.53
C TYR A 200 4.95 -24.93 -15.77
N LYS A 201 6.18 -25.38 -15.83
CA LYS A 201 6.51 -26.80 -16.05
C LYS A 201 7.19 -27.38 -14.81
N GLU A 202 6.66 -28.50 -14.35
CA GLU A 202 7.26 -29.29 -13.29
C GLU A 202 8.23 -30.33 -13.86
N SER A 203 9.32 -30.58 -13.14
CA SER A 203 10.16 -31.74 -13.36
C SER A 203 9.61 -32.96 -12.63
N ASP A 204 10.06 -34.15 -13.01
CA ASP A 204 9.64 -35.40 -12.34
C ASP A 204 10.26 -35.59 -10.93
N TYR A 205 11.11 -34.66 -10.49
CA TYR A 205 11.77 -34.77 -9.20
C TYR A 205 10.81 -34.52 -8.04
N LYS A 206 10.88 -35.39 -7.00
CA LYS A 206 10.13 -35.22 -5.74
C LYS A 206 11.06 -35.31 -4.56
N TYR A 207 10.82 -34.48 -3.55
CA TYR A 207 11.44 -34.61 -2.24
C TYR A 207 10.77 -35.77 -1.47
N GLU A 208 11.53 -36.83 -1.17
CA GLU A 208 10.99 -38.08 -0.61
C GLU A 208 10.38 -37.94 0.79
N ASN A 209 10.91 -37.00 1.61
CA ASN A 209 10.55 -36.87 3.01
C ASN A 209 9.90 -35.52 3.36
N LEU A 210 9.57 -34.70 2.36
CA LEU A 210 8.91 -33.43 2.61
C LEU A 210 7.44 -33.66 2.94
N ASP A 211 6.97 -33.11 4.05
CA ASP A 211 5.58 -33.23 4.52
C ASP A 211 5.12 -31.89 5.10
N ILE A 212 3.84 -31.56 4.88
CA ILE A 212 3.22 -30.33 5.38
C ILE A 212 1.97 -30.68 6.17
N LYS A 213 1.91 -30.22 7.41
CA LYS A 213 0.76 -30.41 8.31
C LYS A 213 0.22 -29.09 8.81
N VAL A 214 -1.10 -28.96 8.82
CA VAL A 214 -1.78 -27.83 9.43
C VAL A 214 -2.57 -28.36 10.63
N GLU A 215 -2.03 -28.16 11.83
CA GLU A 215 -2.69 -28.55 13.08
C GLU A 215 -3.75 -27.52 13.50
N ALA A 216 -3.50 -26.23 13.26
CA ALA A 216 -4.42 -25.15 13.57
C ALA A 216 -5.29 -24.77 12.36
N GLN A 217 -6.10 -25.70 11.85
CA GLN A 217 -6.93 -25.49 10.66
C GLN A 217 -7.97 -24.37 10.82
N ASP A 218 -8.37 -24.05 12.04
CA ASP A 218 -9.26 -22.92 12.35
C ASP A 218 -8.57 -21.56 12.16
N LEU A 219 -7.23 -21.49 12.22
CA LEU A 219 -6.42 -20.28 12.01
C LEU A 219 -5.73 -20.25 10.64
N CYS A 220 -5.51 -21.43 10.04
CA CYS A 220 -4.95 -21.57 8.70
C CYS A 220 -5.86 -22.52 7.88
N PRO A 221 -6.92 -22.01 7.25
CA PRO A 221 -7.86 -22.84 6.49
C PRO A 221 -7.25 -23.47 5.23
N ARG A 222 -6.21 -22.87 4.64
CA ARG A 222 -5.52 -23.41 3.48
C ARG A 222 -4.04 -23.04 3.49
N TYR A 223 -3.21 -24.01 3.15
CA TYR A 223 -1.76 -23.86 3.05
C TYR A 223 -1.24 -24.61 1.84
N LEU A 224 -0.64 -23.90 0.89
CA LEU A 224 0.07 -24.46 -0.24
C LEU A 224 1.56 -24.40 0.00
N GLY A 225 2.25 -25.49 -0.32
CA GLY A 225 3.70 -25.55 -0.36
C GLY A 225 4.19 -26.12 -1.68
N HIS A 226 5.22 -25.53 -2.29
CA HIS A 226 5.81 -26.05 -3.52
C HIS A 226 7.33 -26.00 -3.46
N GLY A 227 7.96 -27.16 -3.69
CA GLY A 227 9.42 -27.29 -3.65
C GLY A 227 10.07 -26.86 -4.96
N VAL A 228 11.15 -26.09 -4.89
CA VAL A 228 11.97 -25.68 -6.02
C VAL A 228 13.44 -26.03 -5.71
N ARG A 229 14.19 -26.55 -6.68
CA ARG A 229 15.59 -26.92 -6.55
C ARG A 229 16.46 -26.20 -7.58
N ASN A 230 17.78 -26.41 -7.46
CA ASN A 230 18.76 -25.80 -8.36
C ASN A 230 18.60 -24.28 -8.44
N ILE A 231 18.22 -23.67 -7.31
CA ILE A 231 18.05 -22.22 -7.21
C ILE A 231 19.40 -21.55 -7.43
N THR A 232 19.37 -20.50 -8.23
CA THR A 232 20.49 -19.60 -8.45
C THR A 232 20.09 -18.21 -7.96
N PRO A 233 20.37 -17.90 -6.67
CA PRO A 233 20.08 -16.57 -6.14
C PRO A 233 20.89 -15.51 -6.88
N GLY A 234 20.26 -14.39 -7.18
CA GLY A 234 20.90 -13.31 -7.92
C GLY A 234 20.05 -12.05 -7.95
N GLN A 235 20.50 -11.06 -8.69
CA GLN A 235 19.75 -9.83 -8.87
C GLN A 235 18.53 -10.05 -9.79
N SER A 236 17.41 -9.50 -9.42
CA SER A 236 16.20 -9.50 -10.23
C SER A 236 16.37 -8.67 -11.52
N PRO A 237 15.62 -8.98 -12.59
CA PRO A 237 15.66 -8.19 -13.81
C PRO A 237 15.17 -6.76 -13.55
N ARG A 238 15.63 -5.82 -14.38
CA ARG A 238 15.34 -4.39 -14.23
C ARG A 238 13.86 -4.10 -14.10
N TRP A 239 13.01 -4.74 -14.90
CA TRP A 239 11.56 -4.48 -14.88
C TRP A 239 10.94 -4.79 -13.51
N MET A 240 11.32 -5.92 -12.89
CA MET A 240 10.82 -6.32 -11.57
C MET A 240 11.32 -5.36 -10.48
N ARG A 241 12.62 -5.06 -10.46
CA ARG A 241 13.20 -4.11 -9.49
C ARG A 241 12.52 -2.74 -9.56
N ARG A 242 12.31 -2.26 -10.79
CA ARG A 242 11.63 -0.99 -11.00
C ARG A 242 10.19 -1.00 -10.48
N GLN A 243 9.40 -2.02 -10.77
CA GLN A 243 8.01 -2.11 -10.30
C GLN A 243 7.94 -2.18 -8.77
N LEU A 244 8.84 -2.94 -8.13
CA LEU A 244 8.98 -2.96 -6.67
C LEU A 244 9.33 -1.57 -6.12
N ALA A 245 10.32 -0.90 -6.70
CA ALA A 245 10.77 0.43 -6.26
C ALA A 245 9.66 1.49 -6.39
N LEU A 246 8.90 1.49 -7.49
CA LEU A 246 7.76 2.39 -7.68
C LEU A 246 6.65 2.18 -6.64
N CYS A 247 6.51 0.96 -6.13
CA CYS A 247 5.59 0.63 -5.02
C CYS A 247 6.21 0.87 -3.63
N GLY A 248 7.48 1.29 -3.55
CA GLY A 248 8.18 1.60 -2.31
C GLY A 248 8.93 0.42 -1.68
N LEU A 249 9.10 -0.70 -2.39
CA LEU A 249 9.87 -1.85 -1.94
C LEU A 249 11.26 -1.86 -2.57
N ARG A 250 12.26 -2.20 -1.75
CA ARG A 250 13.63 -2.38 -2.23
C ARG A 250 13.83 -3.81 -2.75
N SER A 251 14.50 -3.95 -3.87
CA SER A 251 14.95 -5.26 -4.37
C SER A 251 16.04 -5.86 -3.46
N ILE A 252 15.95 -7.16 -3.24
CA ILE A 252 16.88 -7.92 -2.38
C ILE A 252 17.58 -9.01 -3.19
N SER A 253 16.80 -9.99 -3.69
CA SER A 253 17.25 -11.07 -4.54
C SER A 253 16.07 -11.58 -5.37
N ASN A 254 16.35 -12.23 -6.50
CA ASN A 254 15.31 -12.74 -7.42
C ASN A 254 14.23 -13.57 -6.70
N VAL A 255 14.59 -14.42 -5.74
CA VAL A 255 13.62 -15.24 -4.99
C VAL A 255 12.74 -14.40 -4.07
N VAL A 256 13.36 -13.51 -3.28
CA VAL A 256 12.64 -12.63 -2.36
C VAL A 256 11.78 -11.62 -3.14
N ASP A 257 12.32 -11.11 -4.23
CA ASP A 257 11.62 -10.15 -5.09
C ASP A 257 10.41 -10.80 -5.78
N ILE A 258 10.48 -12.08 -6.18
CA ILE A 258 9.32 -12.83 -6.66
C ILE A 258 8.20 -12.85 -5.62
N THR A 259 8.51 -13.14 -4.34
CA THR A 259 7.47 -13.16 -3.29
C THR A 259 6.85 -11.79 -3.07
N ASN A 260 7.66 -10.73 -3.05
CA ASN A 260 7.20 -9.36 -2.92
C ASN A 260 6.41 -8.90 -4.17
N TYR A 261 6.88 -9.27 -5.35
CA TYR A 261 6.21 -8.96 -6.60
C TYR A 261 4.81 -9.60 -6.66
N VAL A 262 4.69 -10.87 -6.31
CA VAL A 262 3.40 -11.59 -6.25
C VAL A 262 2.46 -10.96 -5.21
N MET A 263 2.99 -10.54 -4.06
CA MET A 263 2.19 -9.83 -3.06
C MET A 263 1.61 -8.52 -3.63
N LEU A 264 2.39 -7.72 -4.34
CA LEU A 264 1.91 -6.48 -4.96
C LEU A 264 1.01 -6.75 -6.16
N GLU A 265 1.37 -7.70 -7.03
CA GLU A 265 0.63 -8.01 -8.27
C GLU A 265 -0.70 -8.69 -7.99
N ILE A 266 -0.71 -9.73 -7.16
CA ILE A 266 -1.84 -10.64 -6.93
C ILE A 266 -2.57 -10.34 -5.61
N GLY A 267 -1.86 -9.76 -4.62
CA GLY A 267 -2.38 -9.55 -3.27
C GLY A 267 -2.15 -10.74 -2.33
N GLN A 268 -1.29 -11.70 -2.71
CA GLN A 268 -0.95 -12.86 -1.91
C GLN A 268 0.44 -12.71 -1.31
N PRO A 269 0.58 -12.45 0.01
CA PRO A 269 1.86 -12.54 0.65
C PRO A 269 2.38 -13.99 0.62
N MET A 270 3.62 -14.15 0.24
CA MET A 270 4.29 -15.43 0.13
C MET A 270 5.56 -15.46 0.98
N HIS A 271 6.01 -16.65 1.32
CA HIS A 271 7.31 -16.87 1.94
C HIS A 271 8.08 -17.97 1.22
N ALA A 272 9.41 -17.93 1.34
CA ALA A 272 10.30 -18.95 0.84
C ALA A 272 11.21 -19.40 1.96
N PHE A 273 11.21 -20.70 2.27
CA PHE A 273 12.10 -21.30 3.26
C PHE A 273 13.30 -21.93 2.56
N ASP A 274 14.50 -21.65 3.03
CA ASP A 274 15.68 -22.43 2.64
C ASP A 274 15.59 -23.83 3.24
N MET A 275 15.38 -24.83 2.40
CA MET A 275 15.20 -26.21 2.85
C MET A 275 16.46 -26.79 3.52
N SER A 276 17.65 -26.25 3.23
CA SER A 276 18.91 -26.71 3.84
C SER A 276 19.03 -26.30 5.32
N THR A 277 18.27 -25.33 5.77
CA THR A 277 18.26 -24.82 7.15
C THR A 277 17.22 -25.48 8.04
N LEU A 278 16.28 -26.21 7.44
CA LEU A 278 15.25 -26.94 8.17
C LEU A 278 15.84 -28.19 8.80
N GLU A 279 15.65 -28.36 10.11
CA GLU A 279 16.16 -29.52 10.87
C GLU A 279 15.41 -30.81 10.54
N SER A 280 14.17 -30.69 10.09
CA SER A 280 13.36 -31.78 9.57
C SER A 280 12.79 -31.42 8.21
N SER A 281 12.45 -32.42 7.41
CA SER A 281 11.76 -32.21 6.14
C SER A 281 10.24 -32.02 6.36
N GLN A 282 9.83 -31.37 7.45
CA GLN A 282 8.43 -31.16 7.79
C GLN A 282 8.15 -29.69 8.05
N ILE A 283 7.02 -29.21 7.56
CA ILE A 283 6.45 -27.93 7.94
C ILE A 283 5.15 -28.19 8.73
N ILE A 284 5.06 -27.60 9.91
CA ILE A 284 3.90 -27.74 10.80
C ILE A 284 3.37 -26.36 11.14
N VAL A 285 2.14 -26.08 10.71
CA VAL A 285 1.43 -24.83 11.07
C VAL A 285 0.61 -25.10 12.33
N ARG A 286 1.03 -24.52 13.45
CA ARG A 286 0.43 -24.73 14.77
C ARG A 286 0.35 -23.46 15.61
N ARG A 287 -0.36 -23.52 16.71
CA ARG A 287 -0.26 -22.49 17.74
C ARG A 287 1.10 -22.57 18.42
N ALA A 288 1.63 -21.42 18.80
CA ALA A 288 2.85 -21.36 19.59
C ALA A 288 2.62 -21.91 21.01
N GLU A 289 3.69 -22.40 21.63
CA GLU A 289 3.69 -22.77 23.03
C GLU A 289 3.89 -21.51 23.92
N ASN A 290 3.37 -21.55 25.16
CA ASN A 290 3.57 -20.44 26.09
C ASN A 290 5.04 -20.26 26.45
N GLY A 291 5.60 -19.12 26.07
CA GLY A 291 7.00 -18.78 26.32
C GLY A 291 7.95 -19.20 25.20
N GLU A 292 7.44 -19.76 24.11
CA GLU A 292 8.22 -20.09 22.92
C GLU A 292 8.85 -18.81 22.33
N MET A 293 10.08 -18.92 21.84
CA MET A 293 10.84 -17.78 21.32
C MET A 293 11.03 -17.91 19.82
N ILE A 294 10.96 -16.78 19.12
CA ILE A 294 11.33 -16.67 17.72
C ILE A 294 12.13 -15.38 17.49
N GLN A 295 13.17 -15.46 16.66
CA GLN A 295 13.86 -14.30 16.12
C GLN A 295 13.45 -14.12 14.66
N THR A 296 12.90 -12.95 14.34
CA THR A 296 12.41 -12.61 12.99
C THR A 296 13.51 -12.01 12.11
N LEU A 297 13.26 -11.95 10.78
CA LEU A 297 14.21 -11.45 9.78
C LEU A 297 14.72 -10.01 10.05
N ASP A 298 13.96 -9.18 10.76
CA ASP A 298 14.40 -7.86 11.19
C ASP A 298 15.26 -7.86 12.48
N GLY A 299 15.67 -9.06 12.94
CA GLY A 299 16.54 -9.26 14.10
C GLY A 299 15.85 -9.13 15.45
N LYS A 300 14.56 -8.90 15.52
CA LYS A 300 13.82 -8.81 16.78
C LYS A 300 13.50 -10.18 17.34
N GLU A 301 13.52 -10.28 18.68
CA GLU A 301 13.12 -11.47 19.41
C GLU A 301 11.75 -11.30 20.04
N PHE A 302 10.89 -12.30 19.88
CA PHE A 302 9.53 -12.30 20.44
C PHE A 302 9.31 -13.52 21.31
N LYS A 303 8.69 -13.26 22.48
CA LYS A 303 8.16 -14.31 23.36
C LYS A 303 6.70 -14.53 23.03
N LEU A 304 6.36 -15.72 22.60
CA LEU A 304 5.07 -16.09 22.08
C LEU A 304 4.17 -16.73 23.15
N ASN A 305 2.89 -16.88 22.79
CA ASN A 305 1.87 -17.57 23.57
C ASN A 305 0.91 -18.33 22.63
N GLU A 306 -0.02 -19.10 23.20
CA GLU A 306 -0.97 -19.94 22.50
C GLU A 306 -1.93 -19.24 21.51
N ASN A 307 -2.02 -17.89 21.55
CA ASN A 307 -2.81 -17.12 20.61
C ASN A 307 -2.03 -16.78 19.32
N ASN A 308 -0.72 -16.98 19.31
CA ASN A 308 0.11 -16.72 18.15
C ASN A 308 0.20 -17.96 17.26
N LEU A 309 0.06 -17.76 15.95
CA LEU A 309 0.23 -18.81 14.96
C LEU A 309 1.67 -18.82 14.46
N VAL A 310 2.30 -19.99 14.48
CA VAL A 310 3.67 -20.18 14.01
C VAL A 310 3.74 -21.26 12.93
N ILE A 311 4.74 -21.14 12.08
CA ILE A 311 5.15 -22.18 11.15
C ILE A 311 6.45 -22.76 11.70
N CYS A 312 6.48 -24.08 11.86
CA CYS A 312 7.59 -24.81 12.47
C CYS A 312 8.18 -25.80 11.47
N ASP A 313 9.46 -26.12 11.65
CA ASP A 313 10.14 -27.18 10.90
C ASP A 313 10.05 -28.56 11.56
N GLY A 314 9.07 -28.74 12.44
CA GLY A 314 8.87 -29.94 13.26
C GLY A 314 9.36 -29.78 14.70
N SER A 315 10.44 -29.02 14.93
CA SER A 315 11.02 -28.83 16.27
C SER A 315 10.94 -27.39 16.77
N LYS A 316 11.15 -26.41 15.92
CA LYS A 316 11.24 -24.98 16.27
C LYS A 316 10.45 -24.10 15.31
N PRO A 317 9.99 -22.91 15.73
CA PRO A 317 9.37 -21.96 14.83
C PRO A 317 10.39 -21.41 13.82
N VAL A 318 9.97 -21.36 12.56
CA VAL A 318 10.71 -20.79 11.42
C VAL A 318 10.01 -19.59 10.83
N ALA A 319 8.76 -19.31 11.22
CA ALA A 319 8.08 -18.08 10.87
C ALA A 319 6.94 -17.75 11.87
N LEU A 320 6.67 -16.44 12.04
CA LEU A 320 5.39 -15.94 12.53
C LEU A 320 4.41 -15.93 11.35
N ALA A 321 3.44 -16.84 11.36
CA ALA A 321 2.52 -17.04 10.24
C ALA A 321 1.84 -15.72 9.81
N GLY A 322 1.95 -15.38 8.54
CA GLY A 322 1.35 -14.18 7.94
C GLY A 322 1.90 -12.83 8.44
N ILE A 323 2.99 -12.82 9.19
CA ILE A 323 3.61 -11.60 9.72
C ILE A 323 5.05 -11.48 9.22
N MET A 324 5.94 -12.40 9.61
CA MET A 324 7.34 -12.32 9.20
C MET A 324 8.05 -13.66 9.34
N GLY A 325 8.93 -13.97 8.39
CA GLY A 325 9.83 -15.14 8.45
C GLY A 325 10.81 -15.08 9.62
N GLY A 326 11.27 -16.24 10.02
CA GLY A 326 12.34 -16.38 11.01
C GLY A 326 13.73 -16.25 10.37
N MET A 327 14.68 -15.68 11.09
CA MET A 327 16.07 -15.55 10.65
C MET A 327 16.76 -16.91 10.39
N ASN A 328 16.24 -17.96 11.02
CA ASN A 328 16.79 -19.31 10.95
C ASN A 328 16.40 -20.09 9.67
N SER A 329 15.63 -19.51 8.77
CA SER A 329 15.19 -20.14 7.51
C SER A 329 15.29 -19.17 6.32
N GLU A 330 16.07 -18.12 6.44
CA GLU A 330 16.27 -17.06 5.46
C GLU A 330 16.91 -17.59 4.17
N ILE A 331 16.44 -17.05 3.03
CA ILE A 331 17.08 -17.26 1.73
C ILE A 331 18.36 -16.45 1.66
N THR A 332 19.46 -17.14 1.37
CA THR A 332 20.80 -16.55 1.23
C THR A 332 21.36 -16.78 -0.17
N GLU A 333 22.51 -16.19 -0.47
CA GLU A 333 23.24 -16.43 -1.74
C GLU A 333 23.67 -17.89 -1.93
N ASN A 334 23.68 -18.70 -0.87
CA ASN A 334 24.04 -20.10 -0.90
C ASN A 334 22.83 -21.05 -1.01
N THR A 335 21.62 -20.52 -1.01
CA THR A 335 20.39 -21.31 -1.10
C THR A 335 20.29 -21.99 -2.46
N THR A 336 20.17 -23.32 -2.46
CA THR A 336 20.03 -24.13 -3.68
C THR A 336 18.69 -24.84 -3.77
N GLN A 337 17.93 -24.90 -2.66
CA GLN A 337 16.64 -25.57 -2.57
C GLN A 337 15.74 -24.74 -1.66
N LEU A 338 14.50 -24.51 -2.10
CA LEU A 338 13.53 -23.79 -1.31
C LEU A 338 12.16 -24.46 -1.34
N LEU A 339 11.36 -24.13 -0.33
CA LEU A 339 9.94 -24.41 -0.29
C LEU A 339 9.19 -23.07 -0.29
N PHE A 340 8.43 -22.81 -1.34
CA PHE A 340 7.48 -21.71 -1.35
C PHE A 340 6.26 -22.00 -0.49
N GLU A 341 5.80 -20.99 0.22
CA GLU A 341 4.56 -20.92 0.97
C GLU A 341 3.60 -19.94 0.32
N SER A 342 2.37 -20.37 0.13
CA SER A 342 1.22 -19.51 -0.15
C SER A 342 0.06 -19.98 0.71
N ALA A 343 -0.44 -19.14 1.62
CA ALA A 343 -1.42 -19.58 2.59
C ALA A 343 -2.54 -18.56 2.84
N LYS A 344 -3.67 -19.04 3.36
CA LYS A 344 -4.71 -18.23 3.93
C LYS A 344 -4.65 -18.33 5.45
N PHE A 345 -4.45 -17.20 6.13
CA PHE A 345 -4.51 -17.10 7.59
C PHE A 345 -5.72 -16.28 8.01
N MET A 346 -6.29 -16.62 9.19
CA MET A 346 -7.46 -15.92 9.70
C MET A 346 -7.12 -14.49 10.12
N ARG A 347 -7.77 -13.52 9.49
CA ARG A 347 -7.56 -12.06 9.66
C ARG A 347 -7.50 -11.60 11.12
N ASP A 348 -8.43 -12.11 11.96
CA ASP A 348 -8.53 -11.70 13.36
C ASP A 348 -7.34 -12.17 14.21
N ASN A 349 -6.77 -13.34 13.88
CA ASN A 349 -5.59 -13.86 14.56
C ASN A 349 -4.35 -13.04 14.19
N ILE A 350 -4.14 -12.82 12.89
CA ILE A 350 -2.98 -12.03 12.42
C ILE A 350 -3.03 -10.61 12.99
N ARG A 351 -4.19 -9.94 12.93
CA ARG A 351 -4.37 -8.61 13.50
C ARG A 351 -4.06 -8.55 14.99
N LYS A 352 -4.56 -9.51 15.78
CA LYS A 352 -4.29 -9.57 17.23
C LYS A 352 -2.82 -9.82 17.51
N THR A 353 -2.19 -10.74 16.77
CA THR A 353 -0.79 -11.08 16.92
C THR A 353 0.11 -9.90 16.55
N ALA A 354 -0.07 -9.29 15.37
CA ALA A 354 0.69 -8.14 14.91
C ALA A 354 0.64 -6.99 15.91
N ARG A 355 -0.56 -6.65 16.43
CA ARG A 355 -0.74 -5.60 17.43
C ARG A 355 -0.12 -5.93 18.78
N SER A 356 -0.28 -7.17 19.26
CA SER A 356 0.24 -7.57 20.56
C SER A 356 1.77 -7.59 20.62
N LEU A 357 2.40 -7.92 19.48
CA LEU A 357 3.86 -7.94 19.33
C LEU A 357 4.43 -6.60 18.85
N GLY A 358 3.58 -5.66 18.42
CA GLY A 358 4.00 -4.40 17.81
C GLY A 358 4.72 -4.59 16.47
N GLN A 359 4.40 -5.68 15.74
CA GLN A 359 5.05 -6.08 14.49
C GLN A 359 4.07 -5.98 13.32
N ASN A 360 3.97 -4.78 12.72
CA ASN A 360 3.17 -4.55 11.53
C ASN A 360 4.06 -4.64 10.29
N THR A 361 3.64 -5.45 9.32
CA THR A 361 4.34 -5.66 8.04
C THR A 361 3.35 -5.55 6.88
N ASP A 362 3.85 -5.43 5.64
CA ASP A 362 3.00 -5.44 4.46
C ASP A 362 2.19 -6.74 4.36
N ALA A 363 2.81 -7.90 4.65
CA ALA A 363 2.12 -9.17 4.71
C ALA A 363 0.99 -9.17 5.75
N SER A 364 1.25 -8.73 6.99
CA SER A 364 0.21 -8.66 8.03
C SER A 364 -0.93 -7.72 7.64
N SER A 365 -0.63 -6.63 6.96
CA SER A 365 -1.63 -5.66 6.47
C SER A 365 -2.58 -6.28 5.44
N HIS A 366 -2.07 -7.14 4.54
CA HIS A 366 -2.89 -7.91 3.61
C HIS A 366 -3.78 -8.91 4.34
N TYR A 367 -3.21 -9.72 5.25
CA TYR A 367 -3.98 -10.72 6.00
C TYR A 367 -5.03 -10.10 6.93
N GLU A 368 -4.76 -8.94 7.55
CA GLU A 368 -5.72 -8.23 8.41
C GLU A 368 -6.99 -7.80 7.67
N LYS A 369 -6.90 -7.48 6.39
CA LYS A 369 -8.06 -7.16 5.55
C LYS A 369 -8.74 -8.41 5.00
N GLY A 370 -8.00 -9.50 4.88
CA GLY A 370 -8.48 -10.78 4.39
C GLY A 370 -7.82 -11.17 3.06
N ILE A 371 -7.67 -12.47 2.87
CA ILE A 371 -7.14 -13.05 1.62
C ILE A 371 -8.08 -14.16 1.20
N ALA A 372 -8.49 -14.15 -0.07
CA ALA A 372 -9.34 -15.18 -0.63
C ALA A 372 -8.54 -16.47 -0.90
N GLU A 373 -9.18 -17.63 -0.77
CA GLU A 373 -8.54 -18.91 -1.14
C GLU A 373 -8.11 -18.95 -2.61
N TYR A 374 -8.82 -18.23 -3.45
CA TYR A 374 -8.47 -18.06 -4.87
C TYR A 374 -7.09 -17.43 -5.06
N THR A 375 -6.74 -16.40 -4.29
CA THR A 375 -5.43 -15.73 -4.42
C THR A 375 -4.28 -16.62 -3.98
N VAL A 376 -4.51 -17.53 -3.04
CA VAL A 376 -3.52 -18.54 -2.61
C VAL A 376 -3.06 -19.41 -3.79
N GLU A 377 -4.02 -19.88 -4.62
CA GLU A 377 -3.73 -20.67 -5.83
C GLU A 377 -2.97 -19.85 -6.87
N ILE A 378 -3.51 -18.67 -7.19
CA ILE A 378 -2.96 -17.79 -8.24
C ILE A 378 -1.58 -17.27 -7.84
N GLY A 379 -1.39 -16.92 -6.56
CA GLY A 379 -0.10 -16.46 -6.05
C GLY A 379 0.99 -17.52 -6.19
N MET A 380 0.70 -18.77 -5.81
CA MET A 380 1.64 -19.88 -6.00
C MET A 380 1.96 -20.10 -7.48
N ALA A 381 0.92 -20.19 -8.34
CA ALA A 381 1.12 -20.40 -9.77
C ALA A 381 1.97 -19.27 -10.40
N ARG A 382 1.71 -18.01 -10.01
CA ARG A 382 2.48 -16.86 -10.51
C ARG A 382 3.94 -16.90 -10.05
N ALA A 383 4.21 -17.23 -8.80
CA ALA A 383 5.58 -17.35 -8.30
C ALA A 383 6.36 -18.44 -9.05
N LEU A 384 5.74 -19.59 -9.30
CA LEU A 384 6.36 -20.67 -10.06
C LEU A 384 6.58 -20.29 -11.52
N HIS A 385 5.62 -19.62 -12.17
CA HIS A 385 5.81 -19.06 -13.50
C HIS A 385 7.03 -18.12 -13.56
N LEU A 386 7.16 -17.22 -12.56
CA LEU A 386 8.30 -16.31 -12.49
C LEU A 386 9.65 -17.03 -12.26
N ILE A 387 9.67 -18.10 -11.50
CA ILE A 387 10.88 -18.96 -11.39
C ILE A 387 11.30 -19.50 -12.74
N GLU A 388 10.33 -20.00 -13.56
CA GLU A 388 10.60 -20.52 -14.91
C GLU A 388 11.02 -19.39 -15.86
N GLU A 389 10.27 -18.27 -15.87
CA GLU A 389 10.56 -17.11 -16.74
C GLU A 389 11.95 -16.54 -16.50
N LEU A 390 12.36 -16.43 -15.24
CA LEU A 390 13.68 -15.92 -14.87
C LEU A 390 14.77 -16.97 -15.00
N GLY A 391 14.42 -18.25 -15.18
CA GLY A 391 15.37 -19.35 -15.28
C GLY A 391 16.23 -19.52 -14.03
N CYS A 392 15.70 -19.13 -12.85
CA CYS A 392 16.47 -19.09 -11.60
C CYS A 392 16.29 -20.34 -10.73
N GLY A 393 15.53 -21.35 -11.17
CA GLY A 393 15.32 -22.59 -10.44
C GLY A 393 14.58 -23.63 -11.26
N GLU A 394 14.51 -24.87 -10.75
CA GLU A 394 13.78 -26.00 -11.32
C GLU A 394 12.60 -26.35 -10.42
N ILE A 395 11.40 -26.22 -10.93
CA ILE A 395 10.17 -26.51 -10.22
C ILE A 395 10.03 -28.02 -10.09
N THR A 396 9.82 -28.52 -8.88
CA THR A 396 9.72 -29.96 -8.60
C THR A 396 8.26 -30.42 -8.62
N ALA A 397 8.03 -31.72 -8.73
CA ALA A 397 6.69 -32.31 -8.56
C ALA A 397 6.27 -32.47 -7.08
N SER A 398 6.93 -31.77 -6.15
CA SER A 398 6.61 -31.74 -4.72
C SER A 398 5.67 -30.58 -4.42
N ALA A 399 4.40 -30.75 -4.75
CA ALA A 399 3.32 -29.81 -4.48
C ALA A 399 2.44 -30.33 -3.34
N PHE A 400 2.07 -29.46 -2.41
CA PHE A 400 1.23 -29.72 -1.26
C PHE A 400 0.08 -28.73 -1.23
N ASP A 401 -1.14 -29.24 -1.00
CA ASP A 401 -2.34 -28.42 -0.78
C ASP A 401 -3.08 -29.00 0.44
N VAL A 402 -2.89 -28.37 1.58
CA VAL A 402 -3.55 -28.75 2.83
C VAL A 402 -4.68 -27.78 3.08
N SER A 403 -5.91 -28.27 2.96
CA SER A 403 -7.13 -27.49 3.12
C SER A 403 -8.04 -28.06 4.20
N ALA A 404 -8.68 -27.20 4.98
CA ALA A 404 -9.70 -27.56 5.97
C ALA A 404 -11.03 -28.04 5.34
N GLY A 405 -11.21 -27.89 4.03
CA GLY A 405 -12.41 -28.27 3.30
C GLY A 405 -12.20 -28.24 1.78
N ALA A 406 -13.27 -28.37 1.02
CA ALA A 406 -13.22 -28.17 -0.42
C ALA A 406 -12.89 -26.71 -0.73
N PRO A 407 -12.17 -26.41 -1.84
CA PRO A 407 -11.92 -25.04 -2.29
C PRO A 407 -13.23 -24.27 -2.38
N ARG A 408 -13.19 -23.02 -1.93
CA ARG A 408 -14.38 -22.16 -1.91
C ARG A 408 -14.78 -21.78 -3.33
N GLU A 409 -15.93 -22.25 -3.77
CA GLU A 409 -16.59 -21.80 -5.00
C GLU A 409 -17.09 -20.37 -4.85
N GLY A 410 -17.32 -19.68 -5.97
CA GLY A 410 -18.00 -18.40 -5.96
C GLY A 410 -19.38 -18.50 -5.31
N LYS A 411 -19.73 -17.53 -4.46
CA LYS A 411 -21.01 -17.56 -3.76
C LYS A 411 -22.17 -17.40 -4.74
N LYS A 412 -23.09 -18.36 -4.76
CA LYS A 412 -24.27 -18.35 -5.62
C LYS A 412 -25.52 -17.98 -4.83
N PHE A 413 -26.29 -17.03 -5.35
CA PHE A 413 -27.53 -16.54 -4.74
C PHE A 413 -28.48 -15.99 -5.81
N THR A 414 -29.73 -15.72 -5.40
CA THR A 414 -30.73 -15.08 -6.24
C THR A 414 -30.98 -13.65 -5.76
N ALA A 415 -31.19 -12.73 -6.69
CA ALA A 415 -31.58 -11.34 -6.46
C ALA A 415 -32.70 -10.96 -7.43
N THR A 416 -33.32 -9.79 -7.24
CA THR A 416 -34.31 -9.26 -8.17
C THR A 416 -33.90 -7.87 -8.67
N LEU A 417 -34.19 -7.57 -9.92
CA LEU A 417 -33.97 -6.22 -10.47
C LEU A 417 -34.78 -5.17 -9.70
N SER A 418 -36.04 -5.50 -9.38
CA SER A 418 -36.90 -4.65 -8.57
C SER A 418 -36.37 -4.45 -7.15
N GLY A 419 -35.74 -5.47 -6.54
CA GLY A 419 -35.10 -5.39 -5.22
C GLY A 419 -33.89 -4.47 -5.24
N ILE A 420 -33.00 -4.62 -6.22
CA ILE A 420 -31.83 -3.75 -6.44
C ILE A 420 -32.30 -2.30 -6.61
N ASN A 421 -33.23 -2.03 -7.54
CA ASN A 421 -33.75 -0.69 -7.81
C ASN A 421 -34.45 -0.07 -6.60
N LYS A 422 -35.15 -0.88 -5.80
CA LYS A 422 -35.77 -0.43 -4.55
C LYS A 422 -34.73 0.03 -3.52
N ILE A 423 -33.60 -0.67 -3.40
CA ILE A 423 -32.48 -0.29 -2.51
C ILE A 423 -31.87 1.03 -3.00
N LEU A 424 -31.61 1.13 -4.29
CA LEU A 424 -31.02 2.33 -4.91
C LEU A 424 -31.96 3.56 -4.88
N GLY A 425 -33.26 3.34 -4.86
CA GLY A 425 -34.27 4.41 -4.95
C GLY A 425 -34.37 5.07 -6.33
N ILE A 426 -33.74 4.48 -7.33
CA ILE A 426 -33.80 4.85 -8.76
C ILE A 426 -34.05 3.62 -9.62
N GLU A 427 -34.47 3.85 -10.87
CA GLU A 427 -34.64 2.77 -11.85
C GLU A 427 -33.41 2.67 -12.77
N VAL A 428 -32.57 1.68 -12.54
CA VAL A 428 -31.47 1.32 -13.44
C VAL A 428 -32.00 0.33 -14.47
N PRO A 429 -31.82 0.56 -15.77
CA PRO A 429 -32.25 -0.38 -16.80
C PRO A 429 -31.62 -1.76 -16.61
N ALA A 430 -32.37 -2.82 -16.83
CA ALA A 430 -31.91 -4.20 -16.62
C ALA A 430 -30.61 -4.52 -17.40
N GLU A 431 -30.50 -4.01 -18.61
CA GLU A 431 -29.30 -4.25 -19.45
C GLU A 431 -28.04 -3.61 -18.83
N ASN A 432 -28.19 -2.42 -18.20
CA ASN A 432 -27.08 -1.78 -17.50
C ASN A 432 -26.67 -2.58 -16.25
N VAL A 433 -27.65 -3.10 -15.48
CA VAL A 433 -27.36 -3.95 -14.32
C VAL A 433 -26.57 -5.20 -14.75
N LEU A 434 -27.02 -5.88 -15.80
CA LEU A 434 -26.38 -7.09 -16.30
C LEU A 434 -24.98 -6.82 -16.86
N ASP A 435 -24.83 -5.72 -17.59
CA ASP A 435 -23.56 -5.30 -18.18
C ASP A 435 -22.53 -4.98 -17.08
N ILE A 436 -22.90 -4.15 -16.11
CA ILE A 436 -22.07 -3.78 -14.97
C ILE A 436 -21.59 -5.03 -14.22
N LEU A 437 -22.51 -5.93 -13.85
CA LEU A 437 -22.14 -7.14 -13.10
C LEU A 437 -21.19 -8.04 -13.91
N ARG A 438 -21.37 -8.15 -15.23
CA ARG A 438 -20.46 -8.93 -16.09
C ARG A 438 -19.09 -8.28 -16.21
N ARG A 439 -19.00 -6.96 -16.35
CA ARG A 439 -17.73 -6.22 -16.36
C ARG A 439 -16.95 -6.43 -15.04
N LEU A 440 -17.67 -6.53 -13.92
CA LEU A 440 -17.13 -6.87 -12.59
C LEU A 440 -16.90 -8.37 -12.39
N CYS A 441 -16.94 -9.17 -13.47
CA CYS A 441 -16.70 -10.61 -13.48
C CYS A 441 -17.72 -11.47 -12.70
N PHE A 442 -18.94 -10.98 -12.44
CA PHE A 442 -20.01 -11.82 -11.95
C PHE A 442 -20.61 -12.65 -13.08
N GLU A 443 -20.89 -13.92 -12.79
CA GLU A 443 -21.73 -14.73 -13.69
C GLU A 443 -23.20 -14.43 -13.38
N VAL A 444 -23.95 -13.99 -14.38
CA VAL A 444 -25.34 -13.56 -14.19
C VAL A 444 -26.24 -14.18 -15.25
N GLU A 445 -27.26 -14.92 -14.77
CA GLU A 445 -28.38 -15.41 -15.57
C GLU A 445 -29.66 -14.68 -15.16
N ARG A 446 -30.51 -14.32 -16.15
CA ARG A 446 -31.76 -13.59 -15.90
C ARG A 446 -32.97 -14.39 -16.36
N ASP A 447 -33.98 -14.46 -15.49
CA ASP A 447 -35.33 -14.94 -15.82
C ASP A 447 -36.38 -13.91 -15.34
N GLY A 448 -36.85 -13.07 -16.27
CA GLY A 448 -37.77 -11.97 -15.96
C GLY A 448 -37.16 -10.95 -15.02
N ASP A 449 -37.68 -10.84 -13.80
CA ASP A 449 -37.17 -9.96 -12.73
C ASP A 449 -36.08 -10.63 -11.87
N VAL A 450 -35.97 -11.95 -11.94
CA VAL A 450 -35.06 -12.73 -11.12
C VAL A 450 -33.68 -12.85 -11.78
N LEU A 451 -32.64 -12.59 -11.00
CA LEU A 451 -31.25 -12.79 -11.35
C LEU A 451 -30.69 -13.97 -10.54
N THR A 452 -30.04 -14.92 -11.19
CA THR A 452 -29.18 -15.92 -10.56
C THR A 452 -27.73 -15.44 -10.73
N VAL A 453 -27.06 -15.17 -9.62
CA VAL A 453 -25.74 -14.53 -9.62
C VAL A 453 -24.73 -15.43 -8.94
N THR A 454 -23.54 -15.58 -9.56
CA THR A 454 -22.37 -16.17 -8.92
C THR A 454 -21.29 -15.10 -8.78
N ALA A 455 -20.91 -14.79 -7.55
CA ALA A 455 -19.85 -13.82 -7.27
C ALA A 455 -18.47 -14.41 -7.65
N PRO A 456 -17.52 -13.59 -8.11
CA PRO A 456 -16.16 -14.04 -8.34
C PRO A 456 -15.54 -14.61 -7.06
N ARG A 457 -14.70 -15.64 -7.18
CA ARG A 457 -14.07 -16.34 -6.03
C ARG A 457 -13.17 -15.42 -5.16
N TYR A 458 -12.71 -14.31 -5.69
CA TYR A 458 -11.90 -13.32 -4.98
C TYR A 458 -12.73 -12.27 -4.22
N ARG A 459 -14.04 -12.16 -4.45
CA ARG A 459 -14.96 -11.23 -3.77
C ARG A 459 -15.55 -11.89 -2.53
N GLU A 460 -14.79 -11.87 -1.43
CA GLU A 460 -15.26 -12.42 -0.14
C GLU A 460 -16.22 -11.47 0.60
N ASP A 461 -16.32 -10.22 0.19
CA ASP A 461 -17.21 -9.19 0.73
C ASP A 461 -18.67 -9.32 0.29
N ILE A 462 -18.94 -10.02 -0.79
CA ILE A 462 -20.31 -10.28 -1.26
C ILE A 462 -20.97 -11.36 -0.38
N GLU A 463 -21.78 -10.94 0.58
CA GLU A 463 -22.34 -11.85 1.60
C GLU A 463 -23.86 -11.92 1.63
N VAL A 464 -24.55 -10.77 1.47
CA VAL A 464 -25.99 -10.63 1.72
C VAL A 464 -26.81 -10.76 0.45
N GLY A 465 -26.26 -10.47 -0.72
CA GLY A 465 -26.93 -10.60 -2.02
C GLY A 465 -27.42 -9.27 -2.58
N GLU A 466 -28.74 -8.98 -2.59
CA GLU A 466 -29.28 -7.76 -3.21
C GLU A 466 -28.61 -6.45 -2.77
N PRO A 467 -28.32 -6.20 -1.47
CA PRO A 467 -27.63 -4.99 -1.07
C PRO A 467 -26.22 -4.87 -1.64
N ASP A 468 -25.47 -5.97 -1.67
CA ASP A 468 -24.11 -5.99 -2.20
C ASP A 468 -24.13 -5.72 -3.71
N LEU A 469 -25.09 -6.32 -4.44
CA LEU A 469 -25.24 -6.05 -5.87
C LEU A 469 -25.71 -4.61 -6.15
N ALA A 470 -26.57 -4.05 -5.30
CA ALA A 470 -26.98 -2.67 -5.43
C ALA A 470 -25.80 -1.71 -5.29
N GLU A 471 -24.88 -1.99 -4.36
CA GLU A 471 -23.63 -1.24 -4.21
C GLU A 471 -22.78 -1.34 -5.49
N GLU A 472 -22.56 -2.54 -6.00
CA GLU A 472 -21.79 -2.75 -7.23
C GLU A 472 -22.40 -2.04 -8.44
N VAL A 473 -23.73 -2.08 -8.56
CA VAL A 473 -24.43 -1.42 -9.66
C VAL A 473 -24.30 0.09 -9.57
N ILE A 474 -24.52 0.70 -8.39
CA ILE A 474 -24.54 2.17 -8.31
C ILE A 474 -23.15 2.78 -8.44
N ARG A 475 -22.10 2.13 -7.91
CA ARG A 475 -20.75 2.66 -8.02
C ARG A 475 -20.21 2.69 -9.46
N GLU A 476 -20.70 1.77 -10.32
CA GLU A 476 -20.36 1.73 -11.74
C GLU A 476 -21.35 2.49 -12.62
N TYR A 477 -22.64 2.57 -12.22
CA TYR A 477 -23.65 3.33 -12.93
C TYR A 477 -23.47 4.84 -12.73
N GLY A 478 -23.00 5.25 -11.55
CA GLY A 478 -22.71 6.62 -11.15
C GLY A 478 -23.65 7.15 -10.07
N TYR A 479 -23.08 7.65 -8.98
CA TYR A 479 -23.83 8.24 -7.87
C TYR A 479 -24.55 9.53 -8.25
N GLU A 480 -24.16 10.22 -9.32
CA GLU A 480 -24.80 11.42 -9.86
C GLU A 480 -26.23 11.15 -10.36
N HIS A 481 -26.58 9.90 -10.65
CA HIS A 481 -27.94 9.51 -11.00
C HIS A 481 -28.90 9.49 -9.80
N ILE A 482 -28.38 9.53 -8.57
CA ILE A 482 -29.19 9.62 -7.36
C ILE A 482 -29.59 11.08 -7.11
N VAL A 483 -30.84 11.41 -7.42
CA VAL A 483 -31.40 12.75 -7.18
C VAL A 483 -31.95 12.83 -5.75
N PRO A 484 -31.40 13.69 -4.87
CA PRO A 484 -31.91 13.88 -3.53
C PRO A 484 -33.38 14.32 -3.54
N THR A 485 -34.23 13.68 -2.75
CA THR A 485 -35.65 14.00 -2.63
C THR A 485 -35.99 14.31 -1.18
N PHE A 486 -36.98 15.20 -0.99
CA PHE A 486 -37.56 15.40 0.33
C PHE A 486 -38.46 14.21 0.69
N LEU A 487 -38.58 13.92 1.99
CA LEU A 487 -39.51 12.92 2.49
C LEU A 487 -40.94 13.29 2.05
N LYS A 488 -41.61 12.40 1.31
CA LYS A 488 -42.99 12.63 0.78
C LYS A 488 -44.03 12.63 1.88
N ASP A 489 -43.83 11.82 2.93
CA ASP A 489 -44.74 11.71 4.07
C ASP A 489 -43.93 11.94 5.36
N SER A 490 -43.72 13.19 5.72
CA SER A 490 -43.32 13.49 7.08
C SER A 490 -44.55 13.33 7.98
N ALA A 491 -44.75 12.18 8.59
CA ALA A 491 -45.44 12.15 9.85
C ALA A 491 -44.79 13.23 10.70
N VAL A 492 -45.54 14.27 11.06
CA VAL A 492 -45.05 15.40 11.89
C VAL A 492 -44.48 14.78 13.16
N THR A 493 -43.18 14.49 13.15
CA THR A 493 -42.52 14.14 14.38
C THR A 493 -42.49 15.41 15.19
N ASN A 494 -43.27 15.44 16.30
CA ASN A 494 -43.18 16.50 17.30
C ASN A 494 -41.77 16.47 17.90
N GLY A 495 -40.80 16.87 17.09
CA GLY A 495 -39.42 17.05 17.52
C GLY A 495 -39.31 18.25 18.45
N GLY A 496 -38.25 18.31 19.20
CA GLY A 496 -37.93 19.44 20.04
C GLY A 496 -37.16 19.05 21.28
N LEU A 497 -36.70 20.07 21.99
CA LEU A 497 -35.95 19.87 23.22
C LEU A 497 -36.90 19.36 24.33
N ASN A 498 -36.46 18.36 25.08
CA ASN A 498 -37.13 17.90 26.28
C ASN A 498 -37.08 19.00 27.40
N PRO A 499 -37.89 18.89 28.46
CA PRO A 499 -37.91 19.91 29.52
C PRO A 499 -36.55 20.19 30.17
N ALA A 500 -35.70 19.18 30.33
CA ALA A 500 -34.36 19.35 30.89
C ALA A 500 -33.44 20.11 29.94
N GLN A 501 -33.49 19.79 28.66
CA GLN A 501 -32.74 20.50 27.61
C GLN A 501 -33.18 21.97 27.51
N LYS A 502 -34.52 22.23 27.49
CA LYS A 502 -35.06 23.60 27.51
C LYS A 502 -34.56 24.41 28.70
N ARG A 503 -34.58 23.83 29.92
CA ARG A 503 -34.06 24.50 31.12
C ARG A 503 -32.57 24.80 30.99
N ARG A 504 -31.76 23.84 30.51
CA ARG A 504 -30.33 24.03 30.30
C ARG A 504 -30.05 25.16 29.32
N THR A 505 -30.69 25.14 28.17
CA THR A 505 -30.56 26.20 27.17
C THR A 505 -30.93 27.57 27.73
N LYS A 506 -32.06 27.64 28.48
CA LYS A 506 -32.47 28.90 29.10
C LYS A 506 -31.46 29.40 30.14
N LEU A 507 -30.93 28.52 30.99
CA LEU A 507 -29.88 28.89 31.96
C LEU A 507 -28.63 29.43 31.27
N LYS A 508 -28.17 28.76 30.20
CA LYS A 508 -27.03 29.23 29.39
C LYS A 508 -27.28 30.62 28.81
N GLN A 509 -28.47 30.82 28.20
CA GLN A 509 -28.86 32.12 27.66
C GLN A 509 -28.89 33.25 28.72
N VAL A 510 -29.37 32.93 29.92
CA VAL A 510 -29.36 33.90 31.05
C VAL A 510 -27.92 34.24 31.45
N MET A 511 -27.04 33.28 31.56
CA MET A 511 -25.63 33.54 31.90
C MET A 511 -24.94 34.36 30.84
N VAL A 512 -25.12 34.02 29.56
CA VAL A 512 -24.57 34.78 28.42
C VAL A 512 -25.09 36.22 28.41
N SER A 513 -26.39 36.44 28.74
CA SER A 513 -26.94 37.79 28.84
C SER A 513 -26.39 38.62 30.01
N GLN A 514 -25.78 37.98 31.00
CA GLN A 514 -25.07 38.63 32.12
C GLN A 514 -23.56 38.85 31.80
N GLY A 515 -23.07 38.53 30.59
CA GLY A 515 -21.71 38.76 30.16
C GLY A 515 -20.77 37.55 30.30
N TYR A 516 -21.28 36.38 30.73
CA TYR A 516 -20.47 35.17 30.82
C TYR A 516 -20.22 34.55 29.47
N PHE A 517 -19.03 34.00 29.29
CA PHE A 517 -18.65 33.21 28.11
C PHE A 517 -18.81 31.72 28.37
N GLU A 518 -19.55 31.02 27.52
CA GLU A 518 -19.62 29.55 27.55
C GLU A 518 -18.33 28.96 27.04
N VAL A 519 -17.71 28.03 27.80
CA VAL A 519 -16.50 27.33 27.38
C VAL A 519 -16.74 25.83 27.33
N SER A 520 -16.09 25.17 26.35
CA SER A 520 -16.05 23.72 26.23
C SER A 520 -14.63 23.24 26.45
N THR A 521 -14.40 22.52 27.54
CA THR A 521 -13.08 22.02 27.93
C THR A 521 -12.97 20.53 27.65
N LEU A 522 -11.75 20.02 27.52
CA LEU A 522 -11.49 18.59 27.40
C LEU A 522 -12.04 17.82 28.61
N ALA A 523 -12.39 16.56 28.40
CA ALA A 523 -12.88 15.66 29.43
C ALA A 523 -11.74 15.03 30.25
N PHE A 524 -10.51 15.43 30.05
CA PHE A 524 -9.32 14.84 30.61
C PHE A 524 -8.46 15.91 31.31
N TYR A 525 -7.73 15.50 32.32
CA TYR A 525 -6.65 16.23 32.99
C TYR A 525 -5.68 15.23 33.66
N SER A 526 -4.80 15.68 34.54
CA SER A 526 -3.83 14.85 35.27
C SER A 526 -4.06 14.86 36.77
N ASP A 527 -3.40 13.95 37.50
CA ASP A 527 -3.37 13.99 38.96
C ASP A 527 -2.77 15.31 39.47
N ALA A 528 -1.77 15.86 38.77
CA ALA A 528 -1.17 17.15 39.12
C ALA A 528 -2.18 18.31 39.12
N ASP A 529 -3.23 18.25 38.29
CA ASP A 529 -4.30 19.26 38.33
C ASP A 529 -5.15 19.16 39.58
N LEU A 530 -5.36 17.95 40.13
CA LEU A 530 -6.04 17.75 41.42
C LEU A 530 -5.15 18.17 42.60
N ASP A 531 -3.84 17.94 42.50
CA ASP A 531 -2.85 18.36 43.50
C ASP A 531 -2.74 19.89 43.54
N ALA A 532 -2.71 20.56 42.39
CA ALA A 532 -2.70 22.02 42.29
C ALA A 532 -3.93 22.67 42.94
N LEU A 533 -5.07 21.99 42.95
CA LEU A 533 -6.29 22.40 43.63
C LEU A 533 -6.34 21.98 45.10
N HIS A 534 -5.29 21.35 45.62
CA HIS A 534 -5.23 20.81 47.00
C HIS A 534 -6.40 19.87 47.34
N ILE A 535 -6.88 19.09 46.36
CA ILE A 535 -7.91 18.07 46.59
C ILE A 535 -7.31 16.98 47.48
N ALA A 536 -7.95 16.72 48.62
CA ALA A 536 -7.48 15.73 49.58
C ALA A 536 -7.37 14.34 48.98
N GLU A 537 -6.42 13.51 49.44
CA GLU A 537 -6.17 12.18 48.86
C GLU A 537 -7.38 11.25 48.96
N ASP A 538 -8.20 11.39 50.00
CA ASP A 538 -9.41 10.63 50.29
C ASP A 538 -10.68 11.23 49.66
N ALA A 539 -10.56 12.33 48.94
CA ALA A 539 -11.71 12.99 48.31
C ALA A 539 -12.30 12.13 47.18
N LYS A 540 -13.63 12.17 47.03
CA LYS A 540 -14.35 11.44 45.96
C LYS A 540 -13.92 11.86 44.54
N GLU A 541 -13.43 13.08 44.39
CA GLU A 541 -12.90 13.62 43.15
C GLU A 541 -11.65 12.88 42.65
N ARG A 542 -10.94 12.16 43.53
CA ARG A 542 -9.79 11.31 43.18
C ARG A 542 -10.17 9.88 42.81
N ASN A 543 -11.44 9.53 42.88
CA ASN A 543 -11.92 8.27 42.33
C ASN A 543 -12.09 8.39 40.79
N VAL A 544 -10.98 8.36 40.09
CA VAL A 544 -10.85 8.65 38.65
C VAL A 544 -10.74 7.39 37.79
N ILE A 545 -11.20 7.47 36.55
CA ILE A 545 -10.88 6.49 35.51
C ILE A 545 -9.58 6.91 34.86
N ARG A 546 -8.58 6.01 34.86
CA ARG A 546 -7.28 6.21 34.19
C ARG A 546 -7.31 5.71 32.79
N LEU A 547 -6.72 6.49 31.85
CA LEU A 547 -6.50 6.04 30.49
C LEU A 547 -5.34 5.04 30.46
N LEU A 548 -5.51 3.96 29.73
CA LEU A 548 -4.47 2.93 29.59
C LEU A 548 -3.25 3.46 28.81
N ASN A 549 -3.52 4.26 27.76
CA ASN A 549 -2.52 4.80 26.85
C ASN A 549 -2.84 6.29 26.53
N PRO A 550 -2.63 7.21 27.49
CA PRO A 550 -2.93 8.62 27.27
C PRO A 550 -1.99 9.23 26.22
N ILE A 551 -2.50 10.17 25.43
CA ILE A 551 -1.70 10.92 24.43
C ILE A 551 -0.57 11.68 25.12
N THR A 552 -0.83 12.26 26.30
CA THR A 552 0.16 12.91 27.14
C THR A 552 -0.12 12.60 28.62
N THR A 553 0.89 12.67 29.47
CA THR A 553 0.75 12.51 30.92
C THR A 553 -0.17 13.55 31.55
N ASN A 554 -0.28 14.74 30.93
CA ASN A 554 -1.15 15.83 31.40
C ASN A 554 -2.64 15.56 31.11
N LEU A 555 -2.99 14.53 30.32
CA LEU A 555 -4.35 14.15 29.95
C LEU A 555 -4.59 12.66 30.27
N SER A 556 -4.16 12.21 31.45
CA SER A 556 -4.09 10.79 31.81
C SER A 556 -5.30 10.24 32.57
N ILE A 557 -6.18 11.11 33.05
CA ILE A 557 -7.37 10.73 33.80
C ILE A 557 -8.63 11.41 33.28
N MET A 558 -9.77 10.75 33.39
CA MET A 558 -11.06 11.37 33.11
C MET A 558 -11.47 12.30 34.26
N ARG A 559 -11.98 13.49 33.92
CA ARG A 559 -12.38 14.48 34.93
C ARG A 559 -13.54 13.99 35.81
N THR A 560 -13.43 14.27 37.07
CA THR A 560 -14.48 14.10 38.10
C THR A 560 -15.08 15.42 38.53
N THR A 561 -14.40 16.53 38.26
CA THR A 561 -14.84 17.91 38.50
C THR A 561 -14.47 18.81 37.32
N LEU A 562 -15.16 19.93 37.15
CA LEU A 562 -14.85 20.95 36.14
C LEU A 562 -13.78 21.95 36.60
N ALA A 563 -13.49 22.03 37.88
CA ALA A 563 -12.66 23.09 38.46
C ALA A 563 -11.27 23.23 37.81
N PRO A 564 -10.47 22.14 37.62
CA PRO A 564 -9.16 22.28 36.99
C PRO A 564 -9.24 22.86 35.57
N SER A 565 -10.12 22.31 34.75
CA SER A 565 -10.24 22.73 33.33
C SER A 565 -10.75 24.17 33.20
N MET A 566 -11.67 24.60 34.07
CA MET A 566 -12.19 25.98 34.08
C MET A 566 -11.09 26.96 34.53
N LEU A 567 -10.36 26.64 35.58
CA LEU A 567 -9.25 27.47 36.07
C LEU A 567 -8.13 27.59 35.05
N ASN A 568 -7.77 26.49 34.40
CA ASN A 568 -6.78 26.53 33.32
C ASN A 568 -7.22 27.45 32.16
N THR A 569 -8.51 27.46 31.86
CA THR A 569 -9.06 28.39 30.84
C THR A 569 -8.91 29.85 31.29
N VAL A 570 -9.19 30.15 32.55
CA VAL A 570 -9.00 31.52 33.12
C VAL A 570 -7.52 31.90 33.09
N VAL A 571 -6.65 31.02 33.57
CA VAL A 571 -5.19 31.26 33.57
C VAL A 571 -4.65 31.56 32.19
N GLU A 572 -5.06 30.81 31.18
CA GLU A 572 -4.63 31.05 29.80
C GLU A 572 -5.16 32.38 29.25
N ASN A 573 -6.38 32.79 29.62
CA ASN A 573 -6.89 34.10 29.24
C ASN A 573 -6.13 35.24 29.93
N VAL A 574 -5.86 35.12 31.22
CA VAL A 574 -5.07 36.11 31.97
C VAL A 574 -3.66 36.25 31.42
N LYS A 575 -2.98 35.16 31.06
CA LYS A 575 -1.66 35.18 30.40
C LYS A 575 -1.68 35.94 29.08
N LYS A 576 -2.81 35.92 28.37
CA LYS A 576 -3.03 36.66 27.13
C LYS A 576 -3.51 38.10 27.32
N GLY A 577 -3.59 38.57 28.55
CA GLY A 577 -4.03 39.92 28.90
C GLY A 577 -5.54 40.10 29.02
N ASN A 578 -6.32 39.03 28.93
CA ASN A 578 -7.77 39.06 29.12
C ASN A 578 -8.08 38.84 30.63
N THR A 579 -8.17 39.94 31.40
CA THR A 579 -8.37 39.87 32.86
C THR A 579 -9.83 39.81 33.29
N ASP A 580 -10.77 40.22 32.40
CA ASP A 580 -12.22 40.23 32.66
C ASP A 580 -12.87 38.97 32.04
N SER A 581 -12.47 37.80 32.56
CA SER A 581 -12.91 36.52 31.98
C SER A 581 -13.95 35.85 32.87
N ASP A 582 -15.23 36.22 32.70
CA ASP A 582 -16.35 35.50 33.31
C ASP A 582 -16.71 34.31 32.41
N ILE A 583 -16.48 33.07 32.90
CA ILE A 583 -16.73 31.86 32.10
C ILE A 583 -17.73 30.92 32.76
N ILE A 584 -18.50 30.24 31.93
CA ILE A 584 -19.42 29.16 32.32
C ILE A 584 -19.26 27.94 31.41
N ARG A 585 -19.78 26.82 31.89
CA ARG A 585 -19.88 25.60 31.10
C ARG A 585 -21.24 24.94 31.23
#